data_d77abba49f0c0652aa64bb047cbf5905
#
_entry.id   d77abba49f0c0652aa64bb047cbf5905
#
_cell.length_a   1.000
_cell.length_b   1.000
_cell.length_c   1.000
_cell.angle_alpha   90.00
_cell.angle_beta   90.00
_cell.angle_gamma   90.00
#
_symmetry.space_group_name_H-M   'P 1'
#
loop_
_entity.id
_entity.type
_entity.pdbx_description
1 polymer ?
#
loop_
_entity_poly.entity_id
_entity_poly.type
_entity_poly.pdbx_seq_one_letter_code
_entity_poly.pdbx_strand_id
1 'polypeptide(L)'
;MTTQFSFSAGRNTDFAVTVVINRKDGETLDLAGYRACMQIRSYAQSPTVVDELTTENGRIQADGNTLRLSFVHKKTKEYPTNTVYDLYLISPSEQYSRVLAGKITTSEEVTRCLP
;
A
#
# COMPACT_ATOMS: atom_id res chain seq x y z
N MET A 1 3.09 9.59 -13.92
CA MET A 1 4.14 10.03 -12.98
C MET A 1 3.90 9.38 -11.62
N THR A 2 4.96 8.88 -11.00
CA THR A 2 4.87 8.21 -9.70
C THR A 2 5.15 9.22 -8.58
N THR A 3 4.24 9.28 -7.60
CA THR A 3 4.44 10.12 -6.42
C THR A 3 5.25 9.34 -5.38
N GLN A 4 6.25 10.00 -4.80
CA GLN A 4 7.04 9.42 -3.72
C GLN A 4 6.37 9.72 -2.39
N PHE A 5 6.10 8.69 -1.61
CA PHE A 5 5.48 8.82 -0.30
C PHE A 5 6.02 7.74 0.63
N SER A 6 6.69 8.17 1.69
CA SER A 6 7.24 7.26 2.68
C SER A 6 6.52 7.48 4.00
N PHE A 7 6.29 6.40 4.75
CA PHE A 7 5.56 6.48 6.01
C PHE A 7 6.09 5.46 7.00
N SER A 8 5.67 5.62 8.25
CA SER A 8 6.05 4.72 9.34
C SER A 8 4.88 3.83 9.72
N ALA A 9 5.19 2.57 9.99
CA ALA A 9 4.22 1.60 10.48
C ALA A 9 4.60 1.21 11.91
N GLY A 10 3.61 1.09 12.79
CA GLY A 10 3.84 0.49 14.11
C GLY A 10 3.86 -1.03 13.98
N ARG A 11 4.89 -1.68 14.52
CA ARG A 11 4.93 -3.14 14.52
C ARG A 11 3.78 -3.69 15.34
N ASN A 12 3.12 -4.73 14.82
CA ASN A 12 1.99 -5.39 15.49
C ASN A 12 0.80 -4.45 15.70
N THR A 13 0.50 -3.61 14.69
CA THR A 13 -0.65 -2.70 14.74
C THR A 13 -1.52 -2.83 13.50
N ASP A 14 -2.79 -2.48 13.65
CA ASP A 14 -3.73 -2.34 12.55
C ASP A 14 -3.87 -0.86 12.23
N PHE A 15 -3.77 -0.51 10.95
CA PHE A 15 -3.96 0.88 10.51
C PHE A 15 -4.30 0.91 9.03
N ALA A 16 -4.71 2.07 8.54
CA ALA A 16 -5.01 2.27 7.13
C ALA A 16 -4.38 3.56 6.63
N VAL A 17 -4.00 3.54 5.36
CA VAL A 17 -3.51 4.72 4.64
C VAL A 17 -4.51 5.00 3.54
N THR A 18 -4.94 6.25 3.44
CA THR A 18 -5.89 6.68 2.41
C THR A 18 -5.14 7.46 1.34
N VAL A 19 -5.34 7.07 0.09
CA VAL A 19 -4.68 7.69 -1.06
C VAL A 19 -5.76 8.27 -1.97
N VAL A 20 -5.65 9.56 -2.30
CA VAL A 20 -6.58 10.22 -3.22
C VAL A 20 -5.92 10.27 -4.59
N ILE A 21 -6.61 9.78 -5.61
CA ILE A 21 -6.11 9.72 -6.98
C ILE A 21 -6.82 10.80 -7.81
N ASN A 22 -6.03 11.73 -8.36
CA ASN A 22 -6.54 12.75 -9.25
C ASN A 22 -5.94 12.57 -10.65
N ARG A 23 -6.68 13.04 -11.67
CA ARG A 23 -6.18 13.07 -13.04
C ARG A 23 -5.14 14.19 -13.18
N LYS A 24 -4.35 14.12 -14.26
CA LYS A 24 -3.31 15.11 -14.52
C LYS A 24 -3.86 16.52 -14.65
N ASP A 25 -5.12 16.67 -15.08
CA ASP A 25 -5.77 17.96 -15.25
C ASP A 25 -6.40 18.48 -13.94
N GLY A 26 -6.21 17.77 -12.82
CA GLY A 26 -6.77 18.15 -11.54
C GLY A 26 -8.18 17.64 -11.29
N GLU A 27 -8.82 17.04 -12.28
CA GLU A 27 -10.13 16.41 -12.11
C GLU A 27 -10.01 15.12 -11.28
N THR A 28 -11.09 14.77 -10.57
CA THR A 28 -11.12 13.51 -9.84
C THR A 28 -11.23 12.34 -10.80
N LEU A 29 -10.53 11.25 -10.49
CA LEU A 29 -10.59 10.03 -11.28
C LEU A 29 -11.53 9.05 -10.57
N ASP A 30 -12.59 8.63 -11.28
CA ASP A 30 -13.47 7.60 -10.75
C ASP A 30 -12.79 6.23 -10.91
N LEU A 31 -12.58 5.57 -9.79
CA LEU A 31 -11.87 4.28 -9.74
C LEU A 31 -12.77 3.06 -9.94
N ALA A 32 -14.02 3.27 -10.33
CA ALA A 32 -14.92 2.16 -10.63
C ALA A 32 -14.33 1.28 -11.74
N GLY A 33 -14.27 -0.02 -11.50
CA GLY A 33 -13.69 -0.96 -12.47
C GLY A 33 -12.17 -1.04 -12.48
N TYR A 34 -11.49 -0.20 -11.71
CA TYR A 34 -10.03 -0.28 -11.57
C TYR A 34 -9.64 -1.35 -10.56
N ARG A 35 -8.46 -1.94 -10.78
CA ARG A 35 -7.83 -2.82 -9.80
C ARG A 35 -6.56 -2.16 -9.30
N ALA A 36 -6.13 -2.52 -8.11
CA ALA A 36 -4.90 -2.01 -7.53
C ALA A 36 -4.11 -3.15 -6.91
N CYS A 37 -2.80 -3.03 -6.97
CA CYS A 37 -1.88 -4.03 -6.42
C CYS A 37 -0.67 -3.32 -5.82
N MET A 38 -0.32 -3.71 -4.60
CA MET A 38 0.83 -3.18 -3.88
C MET A 38 1.58 -4.33 -3.26
N GLN A 39 2.90 -4.36 -3.46
CA GLN A 39 3.77 -5.33 -2.80
C GLN A 39 4.82 -4.60 -1.99
N ILE A 40 5.14 -5.17 -0.84
CA ILE A 40 6.15 -4.67 0.07
C ILE A 40 7.30 -5.66 0.09
N ARG A 41 8.52 -5.17 -0.12
CA ARG A 41 9.73 -5.99 -0.15
C ARG A 41 10.82 -5.30 0.67
N SER A 42 11.80 -6.07 1.12
CA SER A 42 12.95 -5.51 1.86
C SER A 42 13.77 -4.57 0.97
N TYR A 43 13.87 -4.90 -0.32
CA TYR A 43 14.49 -4.05 -1.34
C TYR A 43 13.84 -4.39 -2.69
N ALA A 44 14.01 -3.49 -3.68
CA ALA A 44 13.23 -3.56 -4.91
C ALA A 44 13.35 -4.89 -5.65
N GLN A 45 14.53 -5.48 -5.70
CA GLN A 45 14.77 -6.73 -6.43
C GLN A 45 14.69 -7.98 -5.57
N SER A 46 14.24 -7.86 -4.31
CA SER A 46 14.11 -9.01 -3.43
C SER A 46 13.14 -10.03 -4.04
N PRO A 47 13.49 -11.32 -4.08
CA PRO A 47 12.56 -12.34 -4.56
C PRO A 47 11.43 -12.66 -3.58
N THR A 48 11.53 -12.16 -2.34
CA THR A 48 10.56 -12.43 -1.28
C THR A 48 9.64 -11.26 -1.09
N VAL A 49 8.33 -11.51 -1.09
CA VAL A 49 7.31 -10.49 -0.78
C VAL A 49 7.07 -10.50 0.73
N VAL A 50 7.24 -9.33 1.36
CA VAL A 50 6.95 -9.18 2.80
C VAL A 50 5.44 -9.18 3.02
N ASP A 51 4.72 -8.44 2.20
CA ASP A 51 3.26 -8.35 2.28
C ASP A 51 2.70 -7.92 0.93
N GLU A 52 1.44 -8.28 0.67
CA GLU A 52 0.76 -7.92 -0.57
C GLU A 52 -0.64 -7.42 -0.26
N LEU A 53 -0.98 -6.26 -0.81
CA LEU A 53 -2.31 -5.67 -0.72
C LEU A 53 -2.86 -5.55 -2.13
N THR A 54 -4.06 -6.08 -2.35
CA THR A 54 -4.72 -6.01 -3.65
C THR A 54 -6.21 -5.72 -3.44
N THR A 55 -6.86 -5.29 -4.52
CA THR A 55 -8.32 -5.17 -4.51
C THR A 55 -8.98 -6.54 -4.40
N GLU A 56 -8.36 -7.59 -4.96
CA GLU A 56 -8.91 -8.95 -4.92
C GLU A 56 -8.86 -9.54 -3.51
N ASN A 57 -7.81 -9.25 -2.71
CA ASN A 57 -7.73 -9.80 -1.36
C ASN A 57 -8.42 -8.89 -0.32
N GLY A 58 -9.04 -7.80 -0.76
CA GLY A 58 -9.79 -6.90 0.11
C GLY A 58 -8.93 -5.92 0.91
N ARG A 59 -7.60 -5.99 0.81
CA ARG A 59 -6.70 -5.10 1.55
C ARG A 59 -6.61 -3.71 0.94
N ILE A 60 -7.01 -3.55 -0.34
CA ILE A 60 -7.18 -2.26 -1.00
C ILE A 60 -8.65 -2.12 -1.36
N GLN A 61 -9.27 -1.05 -0.91
CA GLN A 61 -10.67 -0.75 -1.22
C GLN A 61 -10.73 0.57 -1.96
N ALA A 62 -11.45 0.59 -3.10
CA ALA A 62 -11.64 1.79 -3.91
C ALA A 62 -13.02 2.36 -3.64
N ASP A 63 -13.09 3.67 -3.42
CA ASP A 63 -14.35 4.39 -3.23
C ASP A 63 -14.21 5.76 -3.87
N GLY A 64 -14.95 5.98 -4.99
CA GLY A 64 -14.82 7.21 -5.77
C GLY A 64 -13.42 7.37 -6.32
N ASN A 65 -12.68 8.37 -5.87
CA ASN A 65 -11.30 8.61 -6.26
C ASN A 65 -10.29 8.22 -5.17
N THR A 66 -10.73 7.47 -4.16
CA THR A 66 -9.95 7.17 -2.97
C THR A 66 -9.62 5.69 -2.91
N LEU A 67 -8.37 5.36 -2.60
CA LEU A 67 -7.93 4.01 -2.27
C LEU A 67 -7.63 3.95 -0.78
N ARG A 68 -8.18 2.95 -0.11
CA ARG A 68 -7.86 2.69 1.29
C ARG A 68 -6.99 1.44 1.37
N LEU A 69 -5.77 1.62 1.89
CA LEU A 69 -4.78 0.55 2.07
C LEU A 69 -4.86 0.09 3.51
N SER A 70 -5.23 -1.16 3.75
CA SER A 70 -5.42 -1.70 5.09
C SER A 70 -4.24 -2.57 5.50
N PHE A 71 -3.64 -2.26 6.64
CA PHE A 71 -2.52 -2.98 7.22
C PHE A 71 -3.00 -3.65 8.51
N VAL A 72 -2.65 -4.92 8.69
CA VAL A 72 -3.15 -5.73 9.80
C VAL A 72 -1.99 -6.18 10.68
N HIS A 73 -2.23 -6.26 11.99
CA HIS A 73 -1.18 -6.57 12.97
C HIS A 73 -0.53 -7.94 12.72
N LYS A 74 -1.28 -8.91 12.22
CA LYS A 74 -0.74 -10.24 11.90
C LYS A 74 0.38 -10.18 10.88
N LYS A 75 0.37 -9.17 10.01
CA LYS A 75 1.40 -8.97 8.99
C LYS A 75 2.45 -7.97 9.46
N THR A 76 2.04 -6.85 10.04
CA THR A 76 2.99 -5.79 10.44
C THR A 76 3.97 -6.26 11.51
N LYS A 77 3.59 -7.24 12.35
CA LYS A 77 4.51 -7.78 13.35
C LYS A 77 5.74 -8.45 12.72
N GLU A 78 5.64 -8.88 11.46
CA GLU A 78 6.72 -9.56 10.75
C GLU A 78 7.48 -8.65 9.79
N TYR A 79 7.11 -7.37 9.70
CA TYR A 79 7.78 -6.45 8.79
C TYR A 79 9.21 -6.20 9.25
N PRO A 80 10.21 -6.26 8.34
CA PRO A 80 11.54 -5.73 8.64
C PRO A 80 11.47 -4.24 8.96
N THR A 81 12.49 -3.73 9.65
CA THR A 81 12.53 -2.30 10.03
C THR A 81 12.46 -1.39 8.81
N ASN A 82 13.15 -1.76 7.73
CA ASN A 82 13.18 -0.97 6.50
C ASN A 82 12.65 -1.82 5.35
N THR A 83 11.62 -1.30 4.68
CA THR A 83 11.03 -1.94 3.50
C THR A 83 10.74 -0.89 2.46
N VAL A 84 10.51 -1.35 1.23
CA VAL A 84 10.09 -0.50 0.10
C VAL A 84 8.80 -1.04 -0.47
N TYR A 85 8.05 -0.17 -1.11
CA TYR A 85 6.79 -0.56 -1.74
C TYR A 85 6.56 0.25 -3.00
N ASP A 86 5.70 -0.26 -3.87
CA ASP A 86 5.06 0.55 -4.90
C ASP A 86 3.61 0.11 -5.05
N LEU A 87 2.80 1.02 -5.59
CA LEU A 87 1.37 0.81 -5.78
C LEU A 87 1.04 1.00 -7.24
N TYR A 88 0.48 -0.03 -7.85
CA TYR A 88 0.03 0.00 -9.23
C TYR A 88 -1.48 0.11 -9.29
N LEU A 89 -1.94 0.88 -10.26
CA LEU A 89 -3.35 1.02 -10.61
C LEU A 89 -3.53 0.43 -12.00
N ILE A 90 -4.51 -0.45 -12.16
CA ILE A 90 -4.77 -1.15 -13.41
C ILE A 90 -6.15 -0.72 -13.90
N SER A 91 -6.20 -0.07 -15.07
CA SER A 91 -7.46 0.41 -15.62
C SER A 91 -8.32 -0.73 -16.16
N PRO A 92 -9.63 -0.50 -16.39
CA PRO A 92 -10.47 -1.52 -17.04
C PRO A 92 -9.95 -1.93 -18.42
N SER A 93 -9.19 -1.05 -19.09
CA SER A 93 -8.57 -1.34 -20.40
C SER A 93 -7.19 -1.97 -20.27
N GLU A 94 -6.80 -2.43 -19.07
CA GLU A 94 -5.53 -3.12 -18.83
C GLU A 94 -4.30 -2.21 -18.97
N GLN A 95 -4.44 -0.91 -18.70
CA GLN A 95 -3.31 0.01 -18.63
C GLN A 95 -2.75 0.03 -17.22
N TYR A 96 -1.45 -0.15 -17.09
CA TYR A 96 -0.75 -0.24 -15.81
C TYR A 96 -0.08 1.10 -15.51
N SER A 97 -0.35 1.64 -14.34
CA SER A 97 0.25 2.90 -13.87
C SER A 97 0.79 2.70 -12.47
N ARG A 98 2.09 2.98 -12.28
CA ARG A 98 2.66 3.02 -10.93
C ARG A 98 2.39 4.41 -10.38
N VAL A 99 1.49 4.50 -9.39
CA VAL A 99 1.00 5.80 -8.91
C VAL A 99 1.68 6.24 -7.63
N LEU A 100 2.26 5.30 -6.87
CA LEU A 100 2.86 5.61 -5.58
C LEU A 100 4.05 4.68 -5.36
N ALA A 101 5.11 5.19 -4.74
CA ALA A 101 6.27 4.39 -4.35
C ALA A 101 6.94 5.06 -3.15
N GLY A 102 7.66 4.28 -2.34
CA GLY A 102 8.37 4.85 -1.22
C GLY A 102 8.89 3.80 -0.26
N LYS A 103 9.16 4.25 0.96
CA LYS A 103 9.70 3.42 2.03
C LYS A 103 8.71 3.32 3.17
N ILE A 104 8.69 2.16 3.83
CA ILE A 104 7.96 1.95 5.07
C ILE A 104 8.97 1.63 6.15
N THR A 105 9.04 2.48 7.17
CA THR A 105 9.88 2.24 8.35
C THR A 105 9.00 1.71 9.46
N THR A 106 9.32 0.53 9.97
CA THR A 106 8.52 -0.12 11.00
C THR A 106 9.17 0.13 12.35
N SER A 107 8.41 0.76 13.26
CA SER A 107 8.86 1.03 14.62
C SER A 107 8.66 -0.18 15.52
N GLU A 108 9.62 -0.40 16.44
CA GLU A 108 9.56 -1.51 17.38
C GLU A 108 8.48 -1.29 18.44
N GLU A 109 7.89 -2.37 18.91
CA GLU A 109 6.94 -2.32 20.01
C GLU A 109 7.67 -2.42 21.35
N VAL A 110 7.17 -1.69 22.34
CA VAL A 110 7.65 -1.77 23.71
C VAL A 110 6.78 -2.73 24.51
N THR A 111 5.46 -2.68 24.27
CA THR A 111 4.49 -3.53 24.95
C THR A 111 4.43 -4.90 24.28
N ARG A 112 4.60 -5.95 25.09
CA ARG A 112 4.62 -7.34 24.59
C ARG A 112 3.67 -8.27 25.33
N CYS A 113 2.61 -7.70 25.92
CA CYS A 113 1.59 -8.48 26.62
C CYS A 113 0.44 -8.94 25.71
N LEU A 114 0.57 -8.71 24.42
CA LEU A 114 -0.47 -9.02 23.45
C LEU A 114 -0.39 -10.51 23.03
N PRO A 115 -1.55 -11.14 22.81
CA PRO A 115 -1.60 -12.55 22.39
C PRO A 115 -0.99 -12.80 21.02
#